data_5ca043dc9013adf2471e5206db02c312
#
_entry.id   5ca043dc9013adf2471e5206db02c312
#
_cell.length_a   1.000
_cell.length_b   1.000
_cell.length_c   1.000
_cell.angle_alpha   90.00
_cell.angle_beta   90.00
_cell.angle_gamma   90.00
#
_symmetry.space_group_name_H-M   'P 1'
#
loop_
_entity.id
_entity.type
_entity.pdbx_description
1 polymer ?
#
loop_
_entity_poly.entity_id
_entity_poly.type
_entity_poly.pdbx_seq_one_letter_code
_entity_poly.pdbx_strand_id
1 'polypeptide(L)'
;HLKSKNVDNYLNRAIARVNLNNLRGAMADYDFALELDPNNFLGHYNRGLLRLQLGDDNRAIADFDFIIKMEPNNFMAVFNRGILHEKTGNIRAAIDDYSRVIKQFPNFWIGLSYRARCYRRLGMVAKAELDEFKIFKAQMDKRLGVQARWTRAKLKEVRKRSEINMDKYNQMVVSDENEVAHEYQSRYRGR
;
A
#
# COMPACT_ATOMS: atom_id res chain seq x y z
N HIS A 1 -7.99 25.93 -15.01
CA HIS A 1 -6.58 26.14 -14.60
C HIS A 1 -6.41 26.76 -13.20
N LEU A 2 -7.25 27.70 -12.76
CA LEU A 2 -7.16 28.31 -11.42
C LEU A 2 -7.63 27.39 -10.28
N LYS A 3 -8.62 26.54 -10.53
CA LYS A 3 -9.12 25.58 -9.53
C LYS A 3 -8.09 24.48 -9.21
N SER A 4 -7.34 23.98 -10.20
CA SER A 4 -6.34 22.93 -9.98
C SER A 4 -5.17 23.40 -9.10
N LYS A 5 -4.70 24.64 -9.30
CA LYS A 5 -3.63 25.22 -8.45
C LYS A 5 -4.05 25.36 -6.98
N ASN A 6 -5.34 25.63 -6.73
CA ASN A 6 -5.82 25.72 -5.36
C ASN A 6 -5.86 24.32 -4.70
N VAL A 7 -6.31 23.28 -5.39
CA VAL A 7 -6.35 21.92 -4.87
C VAL A 7 -4.95 21.46 -4.49
N ASP A 8 -3.99 21.60 -5.40
CA ASP A 8 -2.60 21.20 -5.16
C ASP A 8 -1.97 21.93 -3.97
N ASN A 9 -2.29 23.22 -3.77
CA ASN A 9 -1.81 23.98 -2.62
C ASN A 9 -2.33 23.41 -1.29
N TYR A 10 -3.61 23.02 -1.22
CA TYR A 10 -4.17 22.40 -0.03
C TYR A 10 -3.56 21.01 0.21
N LEU A 11 -3.39 20.19 -0.84
CA LEU A 11 -2.76 18.88 -0.73
C LEU A 11 -1.32 18.99 -0.23
N ASN A 12 -0.53 19.90 -0.80
CA ASN A 12 0.86 20.10 -0.38
C ASN A 12 0.94 20.63 1.07
N ARG A 13 0.03 21.53 1.45
CA ARG A 13 -0.03 22.03 2.81
C ARG A 13 -0.46 20.95 3.79
N ALA A 14 -1.41 20.08 3.41
CA ALA A 14 -1.81 18.94 4.23
C ALA A 14 -0.64 17.99 4.47
N ILE A 15 0.13 17.66 3.44
CA ILE A 15 1.33 16.84 3.54
C ILE A 15 2.34 17.48 4.51
N ALA A 16 2.63 18.78 4.36
CA ALA A 16 3.52 19.48 5.27
C ALA A 16 3.02 19.46 6.72
N ARG A 17 1.70 19.59 6.92
CA ARG A 17 1.05 19.52 8.24
C ARG A 17 1.15 18.13 8.87
N VAL A 18 1.02 17.06 8.08
CA VAL A 18 1.26 15.68 8.56
C VAL A 18 2.69 15.56 9.08
N ASN A 19 3.67 16.01 8.33
CA ASN A 19 5.09 15.96 8.72
C ASN A 19 5.39 16.78 9.99
N LEU A 20 4.64 17.85 10.21
CA LEU A 20 4.70 18.67 11.43
C LEU A 20 3.81 18.15 12.57
N ASN A 21 3.24 16.94 12.42
CA ASN A 21 2.29 16.34 13.36
C ASN A 21 1.01 17.18 13.63
N ASN A 22 0.68 18.11 12.73
CA ASN A 22 -0.58 18.85 12.78
C ASN A 22 -1.68 18.09 12.02
N LEU A 23 -2.06 16.93 12.56
CA LEU A 23 -2.95 15.98 11.90
C LEU A 23 -4.37 16.53 11.69
N ARG A 24 -4.86 17.36 12.65
CA ARG A 24 -6.18 18.02 12.53
C ARG A 24 -6.19 19.03 11.38
N GLY A 25 -5.15 19.86 11.27
CA GLY A 25 -5.03 20.82 10.18
C GLY A 25 -4.84 20.14 8.82
N ALA A 26 -4.11 19.01 8.79
CA ALA A 26 -3.95 18.22 7.58
C ALA A 26 -5.29 17.61 7.10
N MET A 27 -6.09 17.07 8.03
CA MET A 27 -7.41 16.53 7.70
C MET A 27 -8.32 17.59 7.08
N ALA A 28 -8.36 18.79 7.69
CA ALA A 28 -9.17 19.91 7.17
C ALA A 28 -8.73 20.31 5.75
N ASP A 29 -7.42 20.30 5.47
CA ASP A 29 -6.91 20.61 4.13
C ASP A 29 -7.27 19.53 3.10
N TYR A 30 -7.18 18.25 3.46
CA TYR A 30 -7.61 17.16 2.58
C TYR A 30 -9.12 17.21 2.31
N ASP A 31 -9.93 17.48 3.33
CA ASP A 31 -11.39 17.60 3.16
C ASP A 31 -11.71 18.77 2.23
N PHE A 32 -11.09 19.93 2.42
CA PHE A 32 -11.28 21.08 1.54
C PHE A 32 -10.77 20.85 0.11
N ALA A 33 -9.64 20.18 -0.05
CA ALA A 33 -9.14 19.80 -1.38
C ALA A 33 -10.13 18.90 -2.12
N LEU A 34 -10.77 17.98 -1.41
CA LEU A 34 -11.77 17.06 -1.98
C LEU A 34 -13.17 17.71 -2.15
N GLU A 35 -13.47 18.79 -1.46
CA GLU A 35 -14.63 19.65 -1.78
C GLU A 35 -14.41 20.37 -3.12
N LEU A 36 -13.19 20.82 -3.39
CA LEU A 36 -12.86 21.50 -4.64
C LEU A 36 -12.74 20.52 -5.83
N ASP A 37 -12.20 19.34 -5.61
CA ASP A 37 -12.04 18.26 -6.58
C ASP A 37 -12.37 16.91 -5.96
N PRO A 38 -13.65 16.50 -5.98
CA PRO A 38 -14.10 15.25 -5.38
C PRO A 38 -13.48 13.98 -5.97
N ASN A 39 -12.90 14.08 -7.16
CA ASN A 39 -12.26 12.96 -7.84
C ASN A 39 -10.73 12.97 -7.70
N ASN A 40 -10.19 13.81 -6.84
CA ASN A 40 -8.76 13.90 -6.67
C ASN A 40 -8.18 12.64 -6.03
N PHE A 41 -7.47 11.87 -6.83
CA PHE A 41 -6.86 10.62 -6.40
C PHE A 41 -5.91 10.79 -5.20
N LEU A 42 -5.02 11.79 -5.28
CA LEU A 42 -4.03 12.06 -4.25
C LEU A 42 -4.69 12.49 -2.92
N GLY A 43 -5.75 13.28 -3.01
CA GLY A 43 -6.55 13.71 -1.87
C GLY A 43 -7.16 12.51 -1.14
N HIS A 44 -7.85 11.62 -1.86
CA HIS A 44 -8.41 10.40 -1.26
C HIS A 44 -7.34 9.48 -0.68
N TYR A 45 -6.25 9.27 -1.42
CA TYR A 45 -5.18 8.38 -0.97
C TYR A 45 -4.56 8.87 0.36
N ASN A 46 -4.12 10.13 0.40
CA ASN A 46 -3.47 10.68 1.59
C ASN A 46 -4.44 10.85 2.76
N ARG A 47 -5.70 11.23 2.50
CA ARG A 47 -6.71 11.28 3.54
C ARG A 47 -6.99 9.90 4.11
N GLY A 48 -7.06 8.87 3.26
CA GLY A 48 -7.21 7.48 3.67
C GLY A 48 -6.06 7.01 4.58
N LEU A 49 -4.82 7.34 4.23
CA LEU A 49 -3.65 7.06 5.09
C LEU A 49 -3.72 7.79 6.43
N LEU A 50 -4.08 9.07 6.43
CA LEU A 50 -4.24 9.84 7.67
C LEU A 50 -5.36 9.28 8.54
N ARG A 51 -6.48 8.87 7.97
CA ARG A 51 -7.59 8.22 8.68
C ARG A 51 -7.16 6.87 9.26
N LEU A 52 -6.40 6.07 8.52
CA LEU A 52 -5.80 4.82 9.01
C LEU A 52 -4.92 5.08 10.23
N GLN A 53 -4.07 6.10 10.19
CA GLN A 53 -3.20 6.49 11.30
C GLN A 53 -4.01 6.96 12.53
N LEU A 54 -5.10 7.67 12.31
CA LEU A 54 -5.99 8.19 13.36
C LEU A 54 -6.97 7.15 13.91
N GLY A 55 -7.03 5.94 13.32
CA GLY A 55 -7.95 4.89 13.71
C GLY A 55 -9.38 5.07 13.21
N ASP A 56 -9.60 5.97 12.25
CA ASP A 56 -10.89 6.15 11.57
C ASP A 56 -11.04 5.14 10.41
N ASP A 57 -11.01 3.86 10.80
CA ASP A 57 -10.82 2.75 9.87
C ASP A 57 -11.95 2.66 8.83
N ASN A 58 -13.20 2.92 9.20
CA ASN A 58 -14.34 2.83 8.29
C ASN A 58 -14.29 3.92 7.19
N ARG A 59 -13.97 5.17 7.57
CA ARG A 59 -13.85 6.24 6.58
C ARG A 59 -12.57 6.10 5.75
N ALA A 60 -11.52 5.51 6.29
CA ALA A 60 -10.33 5.15 5.53
C ALA A 60 -10.64 4.09 4.45
N ILE A 61 -11.42 3.06 4.77
CA ILE A 61 -11.88 2.06 3.80
C ILE A 61 -12.60 2.75 2.63
N ALA A 62 -13.50 3.69 2.90
CA ALA A 62 -14.23 4.41 1.86
C ALA A 62 -13.29 5.20 0.91
N ASP A 63 -12.24 5.82 1.45
CA ASP A 63 -11.25 6.51 0.62
C ASP A 63 -10.47 5.50 -0.26
N PHE A 64 -10.05 4.34 0.27
CA PHE A 64 -9.38 3.32 -0.53
C PHE A 64 -10.32 2.62 -1.52
N ASP A 65 -11.59 2.44 -1.21
CA ASP A 65 -12.60 1.94 -2.14
C ASP A 65 -12.73 2.86 -3.37
N PHE A 66 -12.72 4.17 -3.14
CA PHE A 66 -12.70 5.15 -4.22
C PHE A 66 -11.47 4.96 -5.12
N ILE A 67 -10.28 4.86 -4.53
CA ILE A 67 -9.02 4.62 -5.26
C ILE A 67 -9.11 3.32 -6.09
N ILE A 68 -9.58 2.23 -5.48
CA ILE A 68 -9.65 0.92 -6.13
C ILE A 68 -10.70 0.92 -7.25
N LYS A 69 -11.76 1.72 -7.12
CA LYS A 69 -12.75 1.92 -8.18
C LYS A 69 -12.13 2.64 -9.39
N MET A 70 -11.30 3.63 -9.16
CA MET A 70 -10.63 4.39 -10.22
C MET A 70 -9.45 3.62 -10.83
N GLU A 71 -8.68 2.96 -10.00
CA GLU A 71 -7.50 2.17 -10.37
C GLU A 71 -7.58 0.77 -9.74
N PRO A 72 -8.27 -0.18 -10.37
CA PRO A 72 -8.46 -1.52 -9.82
C PRO A 72 -7.17 -2.28 -9.51
N ASN A 73 -6.07 -1.94 -10.17
CA ASN A 73 -4.76 -2.57 -9.98
C ASN A 73 -3.83 -1.80 -9.03
N ASN A 74 -4.36 -0.82 -8.31
CA ASN A 74 -3.59 -0.10 -7.30
C ASN A 74 -3.33 -0.99 -6.08
N PHE A 75 -2.20 -1.71 -6.12
CA PHE A 75 -1.89 -2.71 -5.07
C PHE A 75 -1.72 -2.08 -3.69
N MET A 76 -1.23 -0.84 -3.60
CA MET A 76 -1.06 -0.14 -2.31
C MET A 76 -2.41 0.17 -1.68
N ALA A 77 -3.37 0.66 -2.45
CA ALA A 77 -4.72 0.90 -1.97
C ALA A 77 -5.40 -0.42 -1.54
N VAL A 78 -5.26 -1.47 -2.34
CA VAL A 78 -5.79 -2.81 -2.00
C VAL A 78 -5.13 -3.35 -0.73
N PHE A 79 -3.81 -3.21 -0.59
CA PHE A 79 -3.10 -3.67 0.61
C PHE A 79 -3.51 -2.90 1.86
N ASN A 80 -3.58 -1.57 1.79
CA ASN A 80 -4.02 -0.73 2.91
C ASN A 80 -5.48 -1.01 3.29
N ARG A 81 -6.36 -1.24 2.33
CA ARG A 81 -7.74 -1.68 2.62
C ARG A 81 -7.76 -3.05 3.30
N GLY A 82 -6.91 -3.98 2.89
CA GLY A 82 -6.75 -5.28 3.56
C GLY A 82 -6.35 -5.13 5.03
N ILE A 83 -5.41 -4.22 5.35
CA ILE A 83 -5.04 -3.91 6.74
C ILE A 83 -6.25 -3.39 7.52
N LEU A 84 -7.02 -2.48 6.94
CA LEU A 84 -8.22 -1.93 7.55
C LEU A 84 -9.30 -3.00 7.77
N HIS A 85 -9.52 -3.87 6.80
CA HIS A 85 -10.44 -5.01 6.95
C HIS A 85 -10.00 -5.96 8.07
N GLU A 86 -8.69 -6.18 8.22
CA GLU A 86 -8.18 -6.98 9.34
C GLU A 86 -8.42 -6.28 10.69
N LYS A 87 -8.18 -4.97 10.78
CA LYS A 87 -8.40 -4.17 11.99
C LYS A 87 -9.89 -4.13 12.39
N THR A 88 -10.77 -3.99 11.41
CA THR A 88 -12.23 -3.97 11.64
C THR A 88 -12.86 -5.34 11.82
N GLY A 89 -12.06 -6.42 11.79
CA GLY A 89 -12.53 -7.79 12.00
C GLY A 89 -13.06 -8.49 10.75
N ASN A 90 -13.06 -7.82 9.60
CA ASN A 90 -13.47 -8.41 8.31
C ASN A 90 -12.36 -9.28 7.71
N ILE A 91 -11.99 -10.36 8.45
CA ILE A 91 -10.80 -11.15 8.13
C ILE A 91 -10.85 -11.79 6.73
N ARG A 92 -12.04 -12.20 6.27
CA ARG A 92 -12.18 -12.77 4.91
C ARG A 92 -11.90 -11.74 3.84
N ALA A 93 -12.43 -10.52 3.97
CA ALA A 93 -12.15 -9.43 3.04
C ALA A 93 -10.66 -9.04 3.03
N ALA A 94 -10.01 -9.06 4.20
CA ALA A 94 -8.57 -8.85 4.29
C ALA A 94 -7.78 -9.93 3.52
N ILE A 95 -8.16 -11.21 3.66
CA ILE A 95 -7.53 -12.32 2.91
C ILE A 95 -7.71 -12.13 1.40
N ASP A 96 -8.87 -11.68 0.94
CA ASP A 96 -9.14 -11.44 -0.47
C ASP A 96 -8.26 -10.32 -1.01
N ASP A 97 -8.16 -9.20 -0.29
CA ASP A 97 -7.29 -8.09 -0.66
C ASP A 97 -5.81 -8.49 -0.68
N TYR A 98 -5.31 -9.16 0.34
CA TYR A 98 -3.94 -9.65 0.36
C TYR A 98 -3.67 -10.67 -0.75
N SER A 99 -4.63 -11.55 -1.03
CA SER A 99 -4.51 -12.54 -2.11
C SER A 99 -4.43 -11.89 -3.49
N ARG A 100 -5.18 -10.81 -3.70
CA ARG A 100 -5.12 -10.00 -4.91
C ARG A 100 -3.75 -9.37 -5.10
N VAL A 101 -3.18 -8.78 -4.04
CA VAL A 101 -1.83 -8.21 -4.08
C VAL A 101 -0.78 -9.29 -4.33
N ILE A 102 -0.85 -10.43 -3.62
CA ILE A 102 0.10 -11.55 -3.76
C ILE A 102 0.03 -12.17 -5.15
N LYS A 103 -1.16 -12.25 -5.76
CA LYS A 103 -1.30 -12.72 -7.15
C LYS A 103 -0.53 -11.84 -8.14
N GLN A 104 -0.52 -10.54 -7.93
CA GLN A 104 0.21 -9.59 -8.75
C GLN A 104 1.70 -9.56 -8.42
N PHE A 105 2.04 -9.68 -7.14
CA PHE A 105 3.39 -9.65 -6.60
C PHE A 105 3.68 -10.88 -5.73
N PRO A 106 4.01 -12.05 -6.32
CA PRO A 106 4.16 -13.32 -5.57
C PRO A 106 5.26 -13.28 -4.49
N ASN A 107 6.21 -12.37 -4.61
CA ASN A 107 7.31 -12.19 -3.67
C ASN A 107 7.07 -11.05 -2.66
N PHE A 108 5.85 -10.59 -2.53
CA PHE A 108 5.49 -9.60 -1.53
C PHE A 108 5.34 -10.28 -0.16
N TRP A 109 6.47 -10.49 0.53
CA TRP A 109 6.58 -11.26 1.76
C TRP A 109 5.71 -10.73 2.89
N ILE A 110 5.59 -9.42 2.97
CA ILE A 110 4.74 -8.75 3.95
C ILE A 110 3.28 -9.14 3.72
N GLY A 111 2.79 -9.09 2.49
CA GLY A 111 1.44 -9.53 2.15
C GLY A 111 1.18 -11.00 2.51
N LEU A 112 2.16 -11.89 2.26
CA LEU A 112 2.08 -13.29 2.69
C LEU A 112 1.98 -13.42 4.20
N SER A 113 2.79 -12.66 4.96
CA SER A 113 2.77 -12.68 6.43
C SER A 113 1.42 -12.22 6.99
N TYR A 114 0.87 -11.13 6.46
CA TYR A 114 -0.44 -10.63 6.86
C TYR A 114 -1.55 -11.63 6.52
N ARG A 115 -1.51 -12.24 5.34
CA ARG A 115 -2.49 -13.26 4.96
C ARG A 115 -2.40 -14.50 5.82
N ALA A 116 -1.20 -14.99 6.11
CA ALA A 116 -0.98 -16.12 7.02
C ALA A 116 -1.57 -15.86 8.41
N ARG A 117 -1.35 -14.65 8.96
CA ARG A 117 -1.95 -14.22 10.22
C ARG A 117 -3.48 -14.26 10.15
N CYS A 118 -4.08 -13.78 9.08
CA CYS A 118 -5.51 -13.84 8.87
C CYS A 118 -6.02 -15.30 8.77
N TYR A 119 -5.31 -16.18 8.07
CA TYR A 119 -5.64 -17.61 8.01
C TYR A 119 -5.60 -18.26 9.38
N ARG A 120 -4.59 -17.95 10.22
CA ARG A 120 -4.51 -18.46 11.60
C ARG A 120 -5.71 -17.98 12.44
N ARG A 121 -6.11 -16.73 12.31
CA ARG A 121 -7.31 -16.19 13.01
C ARG A 121 -8.61 -16.91 12.63
N LEU A 122 -8.68 -17.46 11.41
CA LEU A 122 -9.82 -18.27 10.94
C LEU A 122 -9.63 -19.77 11.16
N GLY A 123 -8.58 -20.23 11.84
CA GLY A 123 -8.27 -21.65 12.04
C GLY A 123 -7.83 -22.39 10.77
N MET A 124 -7.53 -21.67 9.69
CA MET A 124 -7.07 -22.25 8.42
C MET A 124 -5.55 -22.52 8.46
N VAL A 125 -5.11 -23.35 9.40
CA VAL A 125 -3.69 -23.56 9.73
C VAL A 125 -2.88 -23.99 8.51
N ALA A 126 -3.34 -24.96 7.74
CA ALA A 126 -2.63 -25.45 6.55
C ALA A 126 -2.36 -24.34 5.50
N LYS A 127 -3.29 -23.39 5.32
CA LYS A 127 -3.10 -22.26 4.41
C LYS A 127 -2.09 -21.25 4.98
N ALA A 128 -2.10 -21.03 6.28
CA ALA A 128 -1.12 -20.17 6.93
C ALA A 128 0.30 -20.74 6.78
N GLU A 129 0.47 -22.03 7.05
CA GLU A 129 1.76 -22.73 6.91
C GLU A 129 2.31 -22.69 5.49
N LEU A 130 1.46 -22.76 4.47
CA LEU A 130 1.89 -22.61 3.08
C LEU A 130 2.50 -21.23 2.79
N ASP A 131 1.89 -20.17 3.30
CA ASP A 131 2.41 -18.81 3.13
C ASP A 131 3.70 -18.61 3.95
N GLU A 132 3.73 -19.09 5.19
CA GLU A 132 4.91 -19.06 6.06
C GLU A 132 6.08 -19.87 5.47
N PHE A 133 5.80 -21.01 4.87
CA PHE A 133 6.82 -21.82 4.20
C PHE A 133 7.43 -21.09 2.99
N LYS A 134 6.63 -20.35 2.21
CA LYS A 134 7.14 -19.54 1.12
C LYS A 134 8.09 -18.46 1.61
N ILE A 135 7.76 -17.80 2.72
CA ILE A 135 8.61 -16.79 3.36
C ILE A 135 9.91 -17.43 3.84
N PHE A 136 9.80 -18.54 4.57
CA PHE A 136 10.95 -19.28 5.08
C PHE A 136 11.89 -19.75 3.96
N LYS A 137 11.33 -20.35 2.90
CA LYS A 137 12.11 -20.79 1.73
C LYS A 137 12.88 -19.63 1.10
N ALA A 138 12.23 -18.48 0.89
CA ALA A 138 12.89 -17.32 0.32
C ALA A 138 14.03 -16.78 1.20
N GLN A 139 13.86 -16.81 2.52
CA GLN A 139 14.90 -16.43 3.46
C GLN A 139 16.09 -17.41 3.43
N MET A 140 15.81 -18.71 3.33
CA MET A 140 16.84 -19.75 3.22
C MET A 140 17.58 -19.65 1.88
N ASP A 141 16.85 -19.50 0.77
CA ASP A 141 17.46 -19.33 -0.55
C ASP A 141 18.40 -18.11 -0.57
N LYS A 142 18.01 -17.02 0.08
CA LYS A 142 18.85 -15.83 0.25
C LYS A 142 20.11 -16.12 1.07
N ARG A 143 19.98 -16.85 2.19
CA ARG A 143 21.14 -17.22 3.04
C ARG A 143 22.12 -18.16 2.34
N LEU A 144 21.61 -19.08 1.53
CA LEU A 144 22.40 -20.04 0.77
C LEU A 144 22.94 -19.47 -0.55
N GLY A 145 22.69 -18.20 -0.86
CA GLY A 145 23.12 -17.57 -2.11
C GLY A 145 22.42 -18.14 -3.35
N VAL A 146 21.34 -18.91 -3.15
CA VAL A 146 20.50 -19.43 -4.24
C VAL A 146 19.66 -18.27 -4.77
N GLN A 147 20.23 -17.48 -5.68
CA GLN A 147 19.44 -16.52 -6.43
C GLN A 147 18.56 -17.27 -7.42
N ALA A 148 17.24 -17.06 -7.33
CA ALA A 148 16.36 -17.43 -8.41
C ALA A 148 16.91 -16.78 -9.70
N ARG A 149 17.36 -17.58 -10.65
CA ARG A 149 17.82 -17.10 -11.97
C ARG A 149 16.60 -16.55 -12.71
N TRP A 150 16.35 -15.30 -12.47
CA TRP A 150 15.35 -14.59 -13.27
C TRP A 150 15.91 -14.39 -14.67
N THR A 151 15.18 -14.80 -15.66
CA THR A 151 15.58 -14.52 -17.05
C THR A 151 15.63 -13.00 -17.23
N ARG A 152 16.56 -12.50 -18.07
CA ARG A 152 16.66 -11.07 -18.40
C ARG A 152 15.32 -10.46 -18.81
N ALA A 153 14.48 -11.25 -19.51
CA ALA A 153 13.14 -10.83 -19.92
C ALA A 153 12.22 -10.57 -18.71
N LYS A 154 12.22 -11.45 -17.69
CA LYS A 154 11.42 -11.32 -16.49
C LYS A 154 11.89 -10.17 -15.59
N LEU A 155 13.21 -9.95 -15.50
CA LEU A 155 13.79 -8.78 -14.84
C LEU A 155 13.36 -7.47 -15.51
N LYS A 156 13.35 -7.44 -16.85
CA LYS A 156 12.92 -6.27 -17.62
C LYS A 156 11.41 -5.99 -17.45
N GLU A 157 10.60 -7.04 -17.41
CA GLU A 157 9.15 -6.93 -17.17
C GLU A 157 8.83 -6.40 -15.77
N VAL A 158 9.52 -6.92 -14.76
CA VAL A 158 9.34 -6.47 -13.36
C VAL A 158 9.83 -5.03 -13.19
N ARG A 159 10.97 -4.65 -13.80
CA ARG A 159 11.45 -3.27 -13.81
C ARG A 159 10.43 -2.33 -14.45
N LYS A 160 9.93 -2.68 -15.64
CA LYS A 160 8.94 -1.85 -16.35
C LYS A 160 7.65 -1.66 -15.56
N ARG A 161 7.19 -2.68 -14.82
CA ARG A 161 6.03 -2.57 -13.94
C ARG A 161 6.30 -1.75 -12.67
N SER A 162 7.49 -1.87 -12.09
CA SER A 162 7.88 -1.10 -10.91
C SER A 162 8.15 0.38 -11.23
N GLU A 163 8.80 0.68 -12.37
CA GLU A 163 9.09 2.05 -12.80
C GLU A 163 7.82 2.86 -13.05
N ILE A 164 6.80 2.27 -13.69
CA ILE A 164 5.54 2.98 -14.01
C ILE A 164 4.77 3.35 -12.74
N ASN A 165 4.85 2.54 -11.69
CA ASN A 165 4.10 2.75 -10.47
C ASN A 165 4.87 3.52 -9.38
N MET A 166 6.19 3.35 -9.32
CA MET A 166 7.00 3.92 -8.24
C MET A 166 7.10 5.45 -8.32
N ASP A 167 7.25 6.04 -9.50
CA ASP A 167 7.34 7.51 -9.62
C ASP A 167 6.03 8.18 -9.22
N LYS A 168 4.89 7.59 -9.60
CA LYS A 168 3.57 8.07 -9.20
C LYS A 168 3.34 7.94 -7.69
N TYR A 169 3.81 6.85 -7.08
CA TYR A 169 3.66 6.57 -5.65
C TYR A 169 4.73 7.24 -4.78
N ASN A 170 5.93 7.46 -5.26
CA ASN A 170 6.95 8.22 -4.54
C ASN A 170 6.54 9.68 -4.29
N GLN A 171 5.66 10.22 -5.13
CA GLN A 171 5.04 11.53 -4.89
C GLN A 171 3.88 11.46 -3.88
N MET A 172 3.32 10.28 -3.64
CA MET A 172 2.17 10.04 -2.78
C MET A 172 2.56 9.54 -1.38
N VAL A 173 3.67 8.84 -1.28
CA VAL A 173 4.24 8.41 0.00
C VAL A 173 5.03 9.59 0.55
N VAL A 174 4.35 10.42 1.32
CA VAL A 174 5.05 11.22 2.32
C VAL A 174 5.87 10.23 3.12
N SER A 175 7.17 10.42 3.09
CA SER A 175 8.19 9.67 3.78
C SER A 175 7.77 9.31 5.19
N ASP A 176 6.91 8.34 5.31
CA ASP A 176 6.79 7.69 6.59
C ASP A 176 7.71 6.48 6.53
N GLU A 177 8.55 6.38 7.54
CA GLU A 177 9.52 5.34 7.79
C GLU A 177 8.88 3.95 7.90
N ASN A 178 7.85 3.69 7.10
CA ASN A 178 7.30 2.38 6.94
C ASN A 178 8.34 1.53 6.22
N GLU A 179 8.99 0.65 6.97
CA GLU A 179 9.97 -0.34 6.52
C GLU A 179 9.63 -1.01 5.19
N VAL A 180 8.35 -1.01 4.82
CA VAL A 180 7.81 -1.57 3.58
C VAL A 180 8.26 -0.80 2.35
N ALA A 181 8.20 0.52 2.37
CA ALA A 181 8.64 1.36 1.25
C ALA A 181 10.16 1.41 1.17
N HIS A 182 10.84 1.43 2.32
CA HIS A 182 12.30 1.47 2.41
C HIS A 182 12.95 0.15 1.96
N GLU A 183 12.43 -1.01 2.35
CA GLU A 183 12.94 -2.31 1.89
C GLU A 183 12.74 -2.52 0.39
N TYR A 184 11.68 -1.96 -0.18
CA TYR A 184 11.39 -2.09 -1.62
C TYR A 184 12.30 -1.18 -2.45
N GLN A 185 12.60 0.05 -1.98
CA GLN A 185 13.50 0.98 -2.67
C GLN A 185 14.96 0.56 -2.59
N SER A 186 15.42 0.06 -1.44
CA SER A 186 16.83 -0.31 -1.26
C SER A 186 17.24 -1.57 -2.02
N ARG A 187 16.30 -2.48 -2.32
CA ARG A 187 16.57 -3.72 -3.05
C ARG A 187 16.62 -3.54 -4.57
N TYR A 188 16.04 -2.46 -5.10
CA TYR A 188 15.95 -2.23 -6.56
C TYR A 188 16.85 -1.12 -7.09
N ARG A 189 17.53 -0.36 -6.25
CA ARG A 189 18.69 0.43 -6.66
C ARG A 189 19.89 -0.51 -6.79
N GLY A 190 19.88 -1.28 -7.90
CA GLY A 190 20.98 -2.13 -8.27
C GLY A 190 22.25 -1.31 -8.48
N ARG A 191 23.31 -1.76 -7.86
CA ARG A 191 24.67 -1.56 -8.35
C ARG A 191 24.91 -2.42 -9.58
#